data_8a809c5142d4e1bb46ed99e9ae32160b
#
_entry.id   8a809c5142d4e1bb46ed99e9ae32160b
#
_cell.length_a   1.000
_cell.length_b   1.000
_cell.length_c   1.000
_cell.angle_alpha   90.00
_cell.angle_beta   90.00
_cell.angle_gamma   90.00
#
_symmetry.space_group_name_H-M   'P 1'
#
loop_
_entity.id
_entity.type
_entity.pdbx_description
1 polymer ?
#
loop_
_entity_poly.entity_id
_entity_poly.type
_entity_poly.pdbx_seq_one_letter_code
_entity_poly.pdbx_strand_id
1 'polypeptide(L)'
;VRFYYDCEFLEDGRTIDLISIGIVNDRGDEYYAVDLDAPWRRIRKHPWLVENVLPSLPHTPDGHLDEYNSVFRERETIAEQVHQFLTGPGEPVELWAWYGAYDHVALCQLYGTMTDLPNGIPWWTNDLQQEAHRLGVDPEQILPPAKDQHNALADAEWNWRLHVNLQAIATVQQARGGFQ
;
A
#
# COMPACT_ATOMS: atom_id res chain seq x y z
N VAL A 1 -16.22 0.56 -3.17
CA VAL A 1 -15.04 1.32 -3.60
C VAL A 1 -13.81 0.43 -3.49
N ARG A 2 -12.96 0.46 -4.50
CA ARG A 2 -11.67 -0.22 -4.48
C ARG A 2 -10.60 0.72 -3.97
N PHE A 3 -9.78 0.20 -3.08
CA PHE A 3 -8.62 0.89 -2.53
C PHE A 3 -7.38 0.08 -2.85
N TYR A 4 -6.38 0.75 -3.38
CA TYR A 4 -5.07 0.22 -3.69
C TYR A 4 -4.09 0.80 -2.69
N TYR A 5 -3.28 -0.03 -2.08
CA TYR A 5 -2.37 0.43 -1.04
C TYR A 5 -1.04 -0.30 -1.09
N ASP A 6 -0.07 0.33 -0.46
CA ASP A 6 1.26 -0.18 -0.26
C ASP A 6 1.77 0.30 1.09
N CYS A 7 2.64 -0.48 1.72
CA CYS A 7 3.28 -0.15 2.99
C CYS A 7 4.79 -0.32 2.88
N GLU A 8 5.53 0.68 3.33
CA GLU A 8 6.93 0.49 3.65
C GLU A 8 7.07 0.08 5.11
N PHE A 9 7.90 -0.91 5.39
CA PHE A 9 8.03 -1.46 6.73
C PHE A 9 9.42 -2.02 7.02
N LEU A 10 9.77 -2.10 8.30
CA LEU A 10 10.91 -2.86 8.78
C LEU A 10 10.47 -4.29 9.10
N GLU A 11 10.99 -5.25 8.36
CA GLU A 11 10.76 -6.68 8.58
C GLU A 11 12.05 -7.33 9.11
N ASP A 12 11.95 -8.18 10.13
CA ASP A 12 13.10 -8.82 10.77
C ASP A 12 12.94 -10.36 10.93
N GLY A 13 12.00 -10.96 10.19
CA GLY A 13 11.66 -12.38 10.28
C GLY A 13 10.73 -12.73 11.44
N ARG A 14 10.29 -11.74 12.22
CA ARG A 14 9.37 -11.92 13.36
C ARG A 14 8.31 -10.85 13.47
N THR A 15 8.66 -9.61 13.16
CA THR A 15 7.77 -8.45 13.22
C THR A 15 7.79 -7.71 11.90
N ILE A 16 6.69 -7.02 11.60
CA ILE A 16 6.54 -6.09 10.49
C ILE A 16 6.18 -4.76 11.13
N ASP A 17 7.12 -3.82 11.15
CA ASP A 17 6.94 -2.50 11.78
C ASP A 17 6.71 -1.45 10.68
N LEU A 18 5.53 -0.86 10.62
CA LEU A 18 5.17 0.15 9.63
C LEU A 18 6.13 1.34 9.65
N ILE A 19 6.52 1.82 8.47
CA ILE A 19 7.26 3.06 8.22
C ILE A 19 6.34 4.08 7.58
N SER A 20 5.68 3.71 6.49
CA SER A 20 4.71 4.56 5.79
C SER A 20 3.62 3.74 5.13
N ILE A 21 2.47 4.37 4.88
CA ILE A 21 1.35 3.78 4.16
C ILE A 21 0.83 4.77 3.13
N GLY A 22 0.66 4.28 1.90
CA GLY A 22 0.01 4.99 0.81
C GLY A 22 -1.26 4.26 0.39
N ILE A 23 -2.34 4.99 0.16
CA ILE A 23 -3.62 4.44 -0.29
C ILE A 23 -4.19 5.35 -1.37
N VAL A 24 -4.65 4.78 -2.48
CA VAL A 24 -5.42 5.47 -3.50
C VAL A 24 -6.71 4.71 -3.78
N ASN A 25 -7.82 5.40 -3.99
CA ASN A 25 -9.06 4.74 -4.38
C ASN A 25 -9.30 4.82 -5.91
N ASP A 26 -10.29 4.07 -6.40
CA ASP A 26 -10.66 4.05 -7.82
C ASP A 26 -11.33 5.35 -8.32
N ARG A 27 -11.44 6.37 -7.47
CA ARG A 27 -11.92 7.73 -7.79
C ARG A 27 -10.79 8.75 -7.87
N GLY A 28 -9.58 8.37 -7.45
CA GLY A 28 -8.39 9.20 -7.45
C GLY A 28 -8.18 9.99 -6.15
N ASP A 29 -8.92 9.67 -5.08
CA ASP A 29 -8.61 10.23 -3.76
C ASP A 29 -7.40 9.49 -3.18
N GLU A 30 -6.53 10.20 -2.47
CA GLU A 30 -5.25 9.71 -1.97
C GLU A 30 -5.12 9.94 -0.47
N TYR A 31 -4.42 9.01 0.19
CA TYR A 31 -3.96 9.14 1.56
C TYR A 31 -2.50 8.70 1.65
N TYR A 32 -1.69 9.47 2.37
CA TYR A 32 -0.30 9.13 2.66
C TYR A 32 0.08 9.55 4.07
N ALA A 33 0.76 8.66 4.79
CA ALA A 33 1.30 8.96 6.10
C ALA A 33 2.60 8.20 6.36
N VAL A 34 3.48 8.83 7.16
CA VAL A 34 4.71 8.27 7.72
C VAL A 34 4.54 8.16 9.23
N ASP A 35 4.86 6.99 9.78
CA ASP A 35 4.64 6.68 11.20
C ASP A 35 5.75 7.30 12.08
N LEU A 36 5.40 8.29 12.90
CA LEU A 36 6.31 8.87 13.89
C LEU A 36 6.77 7.85 14.94
N ASP A 37 5.92 6.85 15.25
CA ASP A 37 6.18 5.82 16.26
C ASP A 37 6.96 4.63 15.71
N ALA A 38 7.36 4.68 14.43
CA ALA A 38 8.17 3.63 13.83
C ALA A 38 9.50 3.43 14.58
N PRO A 39 10.09 2.24 14.58
CA PRO A 39 11.34 1.98 15.29
C PRO A 39 12.56 2.60 14.58
N TRP A 40 12.59 3.92 14.46
CA TRP A 40 13.55 4.71 13.69
C TRP A 40 15.01 4.37 13.97
N ARG A 41 15.34 4.01 15.24
CA ARG A 41 16.70 3.57 15.60
C ARG A 41 17.10 2.26 14.91
N ARG A 42 16.14 1.35 14.65
CA ARG A 42 16.38 0.08 13.94
C ARG A 42 16.39 0.33 12.43
N ILE A 43 15.44 1.12 11.93
CA ILE A 43 15.30 1.48 10.50
C ILE A 43 16.59 2.12 9.99
N ARG A 44 17.14 3.12 10.69
CA ARG A 44 18.39 3.80 10.33
C ARG A 44 19.64 2.89 10.36
N LYS A 45 19.54 1.68 10.86
CA LYS A 45 20.62 0.67 10.87
C LYS A 45 20.41 -0.43 9.83
N HIS A 46 19.28 -0.44 9.15
CA HIS A 46 18.98 -1.44 8.14
C HIS A 46 19.47 -0.94 6.76
N PRO A 47 20.55 -1.52 6.17
CA PRO A 47 21.20 -0.94 4.99
C PRO A 47 20.23 -0.76 3.82
N TRP A 48 19.40 -1.75 3.55
CA TRP A 48 18.46 -1.70 2.43
C TRP A 48 17.40 -0.58 2.61
N LEU A 49 16.85 -0.41 3.83
CA LEU A 49 15.87 0.65 4.10
C LEU A 49 16.51 2.05 3.97
N VAL A 50 17.76 2.20 4.41
CA VAL A 50 18.50 3.46 4.28
C VAL A 50 18.75 3.81 2.81
N GLU A 51 19.01 2.81 1.97
CA GLU A 51 19.31 3.00 0.56
C GLU A 51 18.03 3.19 -0.28
N ASN A 52 16.93 2.49 0.04
CA ASN A 52 15.77 2.40 -0.85
C ASN A 52 14.54 3.12 -0.31
N VAL A 53 14.25 3.09 0.99
CA VAL A 53 13.02 3.65 1.57
C VAL A 53 13.23 5.07 2.10
N LEU A 54 14.26 5.29 2.93
CA LEU A 54 14.45 6.59 3.55
C LEU A 54 14.57 7.75 2.54
N PRO A 55 15.22 7.59 1.36
CA PRO A 55 15.31 8.68 0.38
C PRO A 55 13.96 9.14 -0.19
N SER A 56 12.94 8.28 -0.16
CA SER A 56 11.58 8.60 -0.65
C SER A 56 10.73 9.39 0.35
N LEU A 57 11.17 9.45 1.62
CA LEU A 57 10.47 10.19 2.66
C LEU A 57 10.78 11.69 2.60
N PRO A 58 9.95 12.57 3.20
CA PRO A 58 10.25 14.01 3.25
C PRO A 58 11.53 14.33 4.01
N HIS A 59 12.35 15.22 3.43
CA HIS A 59 13.59 15.68 4.01
C HIS A 59 13.63 17.21 4.12
N THR A 60 14.31 17.69 5.15
CA THR A 60 14.68 19.09 5.29
C THR A 60 15.77 19.47 4.27
N PRO A 61 15.98 20.78 3.98
CA PRO A 61 16.99 21.20 3.02
C PRO A 61 18.42 20.78 3.33
N ASP A 62 18.73 20.45 4.59
CA ASP A 62 20.02 19.94 5.08
C ASP A 62 20.11 18.40 5.07
N GLY A 63 19.08 17.71 4.53
CA GLY A 63 19.09 16.28 4.25
C GLY A 63 18.70 15.38 5.41
N HIS A 64 18.13 15.93 6.49
CA HIS A 64 17.54 15.14 7.56
C HIS A 64 16.07 14.82 7.26
N LEU A 65 15.52 13.75 7.84
CA LEU A 65 14.08 13.50 7.78
C LEU A 65 13.32 14.70 8.39
N ASP A 66 12.34 15.20 7.64
CA ASP A 66 11.49 16.32 8.08
C ASP A 66 10.30 15.79 8.89
N GLU A 67 10.56 15.43 10.14
CA GLU A 67 9.54 14.91 11.08
C GLU A 67 8.45 15.95 11.40
N TYR A 68 8.62 17.23 11.01
CA TYR A 68 7.60 18.28 11.10
C TYR A 68 6.71 18.36 9.86
N ASN A 69 7.04 17.64 8.79
CA ASN A 69 6.17 17.57 7.62
C ASN A 69 4.83 16.95 7.99
N SER A 70 3.75 17.49 7.43
CA SER A 70 2.37 17.09 7.75
C SER A 70 2.02 15.63 7.45
N VAL A 71 2.85 14.92 6.71
CA VAL A 71 2.65 13.48 6.45
C VAL A 71 3.15 12.61 7.61
N PHE A 72 4.04 13.12 8.47
CA PHE A 72 4.45 12.42 9.68
C PHE A 72 3.37 12.54 10.75
N ARG A 73 2.88 11.43 11.24
CA ARG A 73 1.77 11.33 12.19
C ARG A 73 2.02 10.23 13.20
N GLU A 74 1.48 10.40 14.39
CA GLU A 74 1.42 9.34 15.41
C GLU A 74 0.58 8.17 14.87
N ARG A 75 0.95 6.95 15.23
CA ARG A 75 0.31 5.71 14.73
C ARG A 75 -1.20 5.69 14.99
N GLU A 76 -1.63 6.17 16.16
CA GLU A 76 -3.07 6.25 16.50
C GLU A 76 -3.82 7.18 15.52
N THR A 77 -3.23 8.33 15.17
CA THR A 77 -3.79 9.24 14.17
C THR A 77 -3.85 8.59 12.78
N ILE A 78 -2.80 7.84 12.39
CA ILE A 78 -2.80 7.09 11.13
C ILE A 78 -3.95 6.08 11.12
N ALA A 79 -4.11 5.31 12.20
CA ALA A 79 -5.18 4.32 12.32
C ALA A 79 -6.57 4.94 12.15
N GLU A 80 -6.84 6.06 12.84
CA GLU A 80 -8.11 6.78 12.72
C GLU A 80 -8.36 7.29 11.31
N GLN A 81 -7.35 7.91 10.68
CA GLN A 81 -7.47 8.49 9.35
C GLN A 81 -7.59 7.44 8.25
N VAL A 82 -6.86 6.33 8.36
CA VAL A 82 -7.00 5.19 7.44
C VAL A 82 -8.42 4.61 7.53
N HIS A 83 -8.93 4.42 8.75
CA HIS A 83 -10.33 3.96 8.92
C HIS A 83 -11.33 4.92 8.28
N GLN A 84 -11.19 6.23 8.53
CA GLN A 84 -12.06 7.26 7.94
C GLN A 84 -11.96 7.28 6.41
N PHE A 85 -10.75 7.16 5.87
CA PHE A 85 -10.51 7.16 4.42
C PHE A 85 -11.14 5.94 3.74
N LEU A 86 -10.98 4.76 4.32
CA LEU A 86 -11.53 3.52 3.77
C LEU A 86 -13.06 3.45 3.88
N THR A 87 -13.64 3.90 5.02
CA THR A 87 -15.08 3.75 5.28
C THR A 87 -15.90 5.00 4.96
N GLY A 88 -15.26 6.15 4.78
CA GLY A 88 -15.91 7.44 4.51
C GLY A 88 -16.87 7.45 3.32
N PRO A 89 -16.62 6.72 2.22
CA PRO A 89 -17.58 6.61 1.13
C PRO A 89 -18.90 5.92 1.48
N GLY A 90 -18.95 5.18 2.61
CA GLY A 90 -20.16 4.46 3.03
C GLY A 90 -20.51 3.25 2.15
N GLU A 91 -19.60 2.80 1.32
CA GLU A 91 -19.71 1.67 0.41
C GLU A 91 -18.84 0.50 0.86
N PRO A 92 -19.10 -0.75 0.43
CA PRO A 92 -18.22 -1.87 0.72
C PRO A 92 -16.78 -1.60 0.27
N VAL A 93 -15.83 -1.85 1.16
CA VAL A 93 -14.38 -1.70 0.94
C VAL A 93 -13.84 -2.93 0.25
N GLU A 94 -13.08 -2.75 -0.83
CA GLU A 94 -12.35 -3.79 -1.53
C GLU A 94 -10.86 -3.39 -1.56
N LEU A 95 -10.01 -4.14 -0.86
CA LEU A 95 -8.57 -3.86 -0.73
C LEU A 95 -7.78 -4.60 -1.80
N TRP A 96 -6.80 -3.92 -2.40
CA TRP A 96 -5.87 -4.46 -3.39
C TRP A 96 -4.43 -4.01 -3.11
N ALA A 97 -3.49 -4.95 -3.19
CA ALA A 97 -2.06 -4.65 -3.06
C ALA A 97 -1.22 -5.58 -3.95
N TRP A 98 0.04 -5.24 -4.13
CA TRP A 98 1.03 -6.07 -4.81
C TRP A 98 1.83 -6.86 -3.78
N TYR A 99 1.81 -8.21 -3.86
CA TYR A 99 2.34 -9.09 -2.80
C TYR A 99 1.77 -8.75 -1.41
N GLY A 100 0.50 -8.40 -1.36
CA GLY A 100 -0.17 -7.71 -0.25
C GLY A 100 -0.27 -8.43 1.09
N ALA A 101 0.35 -9.61 1.26
CA ALA A 101 0.29 -10.34 2.54
C ALA A 101 0.93 -9.56 3.70
N TYR A 102 2.11 -8.96 3.45
CA TYR A 102 2.83 -8.17 4.45
C TYR A 102 2.18 -6.80 4.67
N ASP A 103 1.74 -6.16 3.59
CA ASP A 103 1.00 -4.88 3.65
C ASP A 103 -0.28 -5.03 4.47
N HIS A 104 -1.00 -6.14 4.29
CA HIS A 104 -2.22 -6.39 5.06
C HIS A 104 -1.95 -6.64 6.54
N VAL A 105 -0.85 -7.29 6.88
CA VAL A 105 -0.42 -7.43 8.29
C VAL A 105 -0.06 -6.05 8.86
N ALA A 106 0.70 -5.21 8.14
CA ALA A 106 1.05 -3.87 8.59
C ALA A 106 -0.20 -2.99 8.79
N LEU A 107 -1.16 -3.02 7.86
CA LEU A 107 -2.45 -2.34 7.98
C LEU A 107 -3.23 -2.83 9.22
N CYS A 108 -3.33 -4.15 9.42
CA CYS A 108 -4.04 -4.70 10.59
C CYS A 108 -3.40 -4.29 11.90
N GLN A 109 -2.07 -4.24 11.96
CA GLN A 109 -1.32 -3.88 13.17
C GLN A 109 -1.50 -2.41 13.59
N LEU A 110 -2.02 -1.54 12.73
CA LEU A 110 -2.47 -0.20 13.13
C LEU A 110 -3.54 -0.25 14.22
N TYR A 111 -4.34 -1.31 14.26
CA TYR A 111 -5.47 -1.48 15.16
C TYR A 111 -5.21 -2.49 16.29
N GLY A 112 -4.08 -3.18 16.27
CA GLY A 112 -3.75 -4.22 17.26
C GLY A 112 -3.70 -5.61 16.65
N THR A 113 -4.50 -6.55 17.20
CA THR A 113 -4.60 -7.90 16.62
C THR A 113 -5.56 -7.92 15.44
N MET A 114 -5.51 -8.95 14.61
CA MET A 114 -6.42 -9.09 13.46
C MET A 114 -7.91 -9.02 13.87
N THR A 115 -8.24 -9.43 15.10
CA THR A 115 -9.61 -9.38 15.64
C THR A 115 -10.03 -7.99 16.10
N ASP A 116 -9.10 -7.04 16.21
CA ASP A 116 -9.36 -5.66 16.59
C ASP A 116 -9.61 -4.76 15.38
N LEU A 117 -9.59 -5.32 14.17
CA LEU A 117 -9.88 -4.56 12.96
C LEU A 117 -11.26 -3.90 13.07
N PRO A 118 -11.36 -2.58 12.80
CA PRO A 118 -12.62 -1.86 12.82
C PRO A 118 -13.62 -2.40 11.79
N ASN A 119 -14.90 -2.28 12.12
CA ASN A 119 -15.96 -2.61 11.17
C ASN A 119 -15.81 -1.83 9.86
N GLY A 120 -16.03 -2.53 8.75
CA GLY A 120 -15.93 -1.96 7.40
C GLY A 120 -14.58 -2.19 6.73
N ILE A 121 -13.52 -2.55 7.46
CA ILE A 121 -12.24 -2.96 6.87
C ILE A 121 -12.25 -4.49 6.67
N PRO A 122 -12.00 -4.99 5.44
CA PRO A 122 -11.93 -6.44 5.18
C PRO A 122 -10.77 -7.11 5.92
N TRP A 123 -10.96 -8.36 6.32
CA TRP A 123 -9.94 -9.21 6.94
C TRP A 123 -8.94 -9.79 5.94
N TRP A 124 -9.06 -9.44 4.66
CA TRP A 124 -8.19 -9.89 3.58
C TRP A 124 -7.96 -8.75 2.59
N THR A 125 -6.90 -8.89 1.82
CA THR A 125 -6.64 -8.08 0.64
C THR A 125 -6.61 -8.97 -0.60
N ASN A 126 -7.04 -8.42 -1.72
CA ASN A 126 -6.83 -9.04 -3.02
C ASN A 126 -5.38 -8.78 -3.46
N ASP A 127 -4.77 -9.74 -4.13
CA ASP A 127 -3.38 -9.66 -4.55
C ASP A 127 -3.28 -9.52 -6.08
N LEU A 128 -2.63 -8.47 -6.55
CA LEU A 128 -2.48 -8.17 -7.97
C LEU A 128 -1.57 -9.18 -8.69
N GLN A 129 -0.58 -9.76 -8.00
CA GLN A 129 0.23 -10.84 -8.55
C GLN A 129 -0.60 -12.10 -8.78
N GLN A 130 -1.50 -12.42 -7.87
CA GLN A 130 -2.42 -13.55 -8.04
C GLN A 130 -3.37 -13.31 -9.22
N GLU A 131 -3.89 -12.09 -9.37
CA GLU A 131 -4.76 -11.73 -10.49
C GLU A 131 -4.01 -11.79 -11.82
N ALA A 132 -2.79 -11.29 -11.91
CA ALA A 132 -1.94 -11.41 -13.09
C ALA A 132 -1.66 -12.87 -13.45
N HIS A 133 -1.35 -13.70 -12.44
CA HIS A 133 -1.15 -15.15 -12.62
C HIS A 133 -2.41 -15.83 -13.16
N ARG A 134 -3.59 -15.50 -12.62
CA ARG A 134 -4.89 -16.02 -13.08
C ARG A 134 -5.15 -15.70 -14.56
N LEU A 135 -4.72 -14.52 -15.00
CA LEU A 135 -4.85 -14.07 -16.40
C LEU A 135 -3.75 -14.60 -17.32
N GLY A 136 -2.72 -15.23 -16.77
CA GLY A 136 -1.58 -15.76 -17.53
C GLY A 136 -0.71 -14.65 -18.15
N VAL A 137 -0.56 -13.53 -17.45
CA VAL A 137 0.19 -12.35 -17.91
C VAL A 137 1.35 -12.01 -16.98
N ASP A 138 2.37 -11.38 -17.55
CA ASP A 138 3.50 -10.85 -16.81
C ASP A 138 3.27 -9.34 -16.53
N PRO A 139 3.12 -8.94 -15.28
CA PRO A 139 2.85 -7.56 -14.90
C PRO A 139 3.91 -6.56 -15.36
N GLU A 140 5.19 -6.94 -15.34
CA GLU A 140 6.29 -6.05 -15.73
C GLU A 140 6.25 -5.72 -17.25
N GLN A 141 5.66 -6.62 -18.05
CA GLN A 141 5.43 -6.36 -19.46
C GLN A 141 4.21 -5.48 -19.73
N ILE A 142 3.28 -5.41 -18.76
CA ILE A 142 2.06 -4.61 -18.86
C ILE A 142 2.31 -3.18 -18.40
N LEU A 143 2.97 -3.03 -17.26
CA LEU A 143 3.24 -1.74 -16.65
C LEU A 143 4.65 -1.76 -16.05
N PRO A 144 5.58 -0.96 -16.58
CA PRO A 144 6.91 -0.82 -15.98
C PRO A 144 6.80 -0.37 -14.51
N PRO A 145 7.76 -0.76 -13.65
CA PRO A 145 7.82 -0.31 -12.27
C PRO A 145 7.73 1.22 -12.13
N ALA A 146 7.18 1.70 -11.01
CA ALA A 146 7.14 3.12 -10.71
C ALA A 146 8.56 3.72 -10.70
N LYS A 147 8.71 4.98 -11.11
CA LYS A 147 10.02 5.67 -11.08
C LYS A 147 10.49 5.93 -9.65
N ASP A 148 9.52 6.20 -8.77
CA ASP A 148 9.74 6.50 -7.37
C ASP A 148 9.36 5.27 -6.51
N GLN A 149 9.93 4.10 -6.86
CA GLN A 149 9.77 2.87 -6.08
C GLN A 149 10.14 3.11 -4.61
N HIS A 150 9.50 2.35 -3.73
CA HIS A 150 9.67 2.46 -2.28
C HIS A 150 9.17 3.80 -1.71
N ASN A 151 8.24 4.44 -2.42
CA ASN A 151 7.32 5.43 -1.85
C ASN A 151 5.93 4.82 -1.84
N ALA A 152 5.39 4.55 -0.65
CA ALA A 152 4.15 3.81 -0.51
C ALA A 152 2.97 4.40 -1.30
N LEU A 153 2.88 5.73 -1.46
CA LEU A 153 1.82 6.33 -2.28
C LEU A 153 2.05 6.09 -3.78
N ALA A 154 3.28 6.27 -4.26
CA ALA A 154 3.60 6.02 -5.67
C ALA A 154 3.40 4.54 -6.05
N ASP A 155 3.72 3.62 -5.13
CA ASP A 155 3.51 2.19 -5.32
C ASP A 155 2.02 1.82 -5.24
N ALA A 156 1.22 2.47 -4.39
CA ALA A 156 -0.24 2.34 -4.37
C ALA A 156 -0.89 2.84 -5.68
N GLU A 157 -0.41 3.96 -6.25
CA GLU A 157 -0.85 4.44 -7.57
C GLU A 157 -0.48 3.46 -8.69
N TRP A 158 0.71 2.87 -8.62
CA TRP A 158 1.13 1.84 -9.56
C TRP A 158 0.22 0.61 -9.47
N ASN A 159 -0.14 0.17 -8.26
CA ASN A 159 -1.09 -0.90 -8.00
C ASN A 159 -2.44 -0.63 -8.67
N TRP A 160 -2.97 0.59 -8.53
CA TRP A 160 -4.21 0.99 -9.20
C TRP A 160 -4.10 0.88 -10.73
N ARG A 161 -3.05 1.47 -11.31
CA ARG A 161 -2.83 1.45 -12.77
C ARG A 161 -2.66 0.03 -13.30
N LEU A 162 -1.93 -0.82 -12.58
CA LEU A 162 -1.78 -2.23 -12.94
C LEU A 162 -3.14 -2.93 -12.96
N HIS A 163 -3.97 -2.75 -11.92
CA HIS A 163 -5.29 -3.37 -11.86
C HIS A 163 -6.19 -2.93 -13.02
N VAL A 164 -6.19 -1.65 -13.39
CA VAL A 164 -6.94 -1.16 -14.56
C VAL A 164 -6.53 -1.91 -15.83
N ASN A 165 -5.24 -2.11 -16.05
CA ASN A 165 -4.74 -2.87 -17.20
C ASN A 165 -5.15 -4.36 -17.13
N LEU A 166 -5.05 -4.98 -15.96
CA LEU A 166 -5.47 -6.38 -15.77
C LEU A 166 -6.96 -6.58 -16.04
N GLN A 167 -7.82 -5.64 -15.61
CA GLN A 167 -9.25 -5.66 -15.89
C GLN A 167 -9.56 -5.54 -17.39
N ALA A 168 -8.83 -4.69 -18.10
CA ALA A 168 -8.97 -4.57 -19.55
C ALA A 168 -8.60 -5.89 -20.26
N ILE A 169 -7.52 -6.55 -19.83
CA ILE A 169 -7.11 -7.86 -20.36
C ILE A 169 -8.17 -8.92 -20.07
N ALA A 170 -8.68 -8.98 -18.82
CA ALA A 170 -9.73 -9.91 -18.43
C ALA A 170 -10.98 -9.77 -19.32
N THR A 171 -11.39 -8.53 -19.59
CA THR A 171 -12.55 -8.23 -20.46
C THR A 171 -12.33 -8.75 -21.88
N VAL A 172 -11.13 -8.55 -22.45
CA VAL A 172 -10.79 -9.06 -23.79
C VAL A 172 -10.76 -10.59 -23.85
N GLN A 173 -10.21 -11.24 -22.81
CA GLN A 173 -10.16 -12.70 -22.73
C GLN A 173 -11.56 -13.30 -22.64
N GLN A 174 -12.45 -12.72 -21.82
CA GLN A 174 -13.86 -13.14 -21.72
C GLN A 174 -14.62 -13.01 -23.05
N ALA A 175 -14.43 -11.89 -23.76
CA ALA A 175 -15.04 -11.67 -25.07
C ALA A 175 -14.58 -12.71 -26.11
N ARG A 176 -13.31 -13.15 -26.06
CA ARG A 176 -12.76 -14.19 -26.96
C ARG A 176 -13.19 -15.61 -26.59
N GLY A 177 -13.34 -15.90 -25.28
CA GLY A 177 -13.77 -17.23 -24.80
C GLY A 177 -15.28 -17.50 -24.95
N GLY A 178 -16.10 -16.49 -25.12
CA GLY A 178 -17.55 -16.60 -25.33
C GLY A 178 -17.98 -16.99 -26.75
N PHE A 179 -17.04 -17.22 -27.68
CA PHE A 179 -17.28 -17.66 -29.06
C PHE A 179 -16.92 -19.15 -29.32
N GLN A 180 -16.80 -19.97 -28.27
CA GLN A 180 -16.59 -21.42 -28.43
C GLN A 180 -17.86 -22.20 -28.09
#